data_abe0b3e096796124b05b91aa2e4728db
#
_entry.id   abe0b3e096796124b05b91aa2e4728db
#
_cell.length_a   1.000
_cell.length_b   1.000
_cell.length_c   1.000
_cell.angle_alpha   90.00
_cell.angle_beta   90.00
_cell.angle_gamma   90.00
#
_symmetry.space_group_name_H-M   'P 1'
#
loop_
_entity.id
_entity.type
_entity.pdbx_description
1 polymer ?
#
loop_
_entity_poly.entity_id
_entity_poly.type
_entity_poly.pdbx_seq_one_letter_code
_entity_poly.pdbx_strand_id
1 'polypeptide(L)'
;MKTLKLREGKERSLKRRHPWIFESAIAKGSADSGETVRVEAADGAFLGWAAFSPASKIRARVWSFDEKQRIDASFFIAACARSTGARARFDIKSDGMRLIHGESDGLPGLIVDRYGDTLVAQFASAGVERWKGVIADALLAATGLTKLYERSDASSRALEGLPEVKGWLRGGDATTPTDLTLHEHDWKLGLSIADGHKTGFYLDQRDSRKKFADYCARLGFQRILNCFCYTGGFTVAALSGLRAGGHTGGHVTSIDSSAPALEQARANVELNGLDLSQATFLDADVNASLRQFLDQGRSFDAIVLDPPKFAPTVAHAERASRAYKDINRLALKLLEPGGVLFTYSCSGGISADLFHKIVAGAGSDAGVDGFITERMGGAPDHPMTIAFPEGEYLKGLVVMKR
;
A
#
# COMPACT_ATOMS: atom_id res chain seq x y z
N MET A 1 19.57 26.09 -17.85
CA MET A 1 19.04 24.81 -17.35
C MET A 1 20.21 23.88 -17.12
N LYS A 2 20.30 23.21 -15.97
CA LYS A 2 21.40 22.30 -15.62
C LYS A 2 21.21 20.95 -16.30
N THR A 3 22.32 20.25 -16.57
CA THR A 3 22.34 18.96 -17.29
C THR A 3 23.02 17.90 -16.42
N LEU A 4 22.41 16.72 -16.35
CA LEU A 4 23.03 15.50 -15.84
C LEU A 4 23.44 14.61 -17.02
N LYS A 5 24.71 14.26 -17.09
CA LYS A 5 25.24 13.35 -18.11
C LYS A 5 25.46 11.95 -17.50
N LEU A 6 24.89 10.93 -18.14
CA LEU A 6 25.05 9.56 -17.69
C LEU A 6 26.39 8.96 -18.17
N ARG A 7 26.86 7.96 -17.44
CA ARG A 7 27.98 7.09 -17.86
C ARG A 7 27.53 6.25 -19.04
N GLU A 8 28.45 5.96 -19.94
CA GLU A 8 28.21 5.06 -21.07
C GLU A 8 27.64 3.70 -20.60
N GLY A 9 26.62 3.22 -21.31
CA GLY A 9 25.90 1.97 -20.99
C GLY A 9 24.89 2.05 -19.84
N LYS A 10 24.77 3.20 -19.14
CA LYS A 10 23.82 3.40 -18.02
C LYS A 10 22.46 3.98 -18.47
N GLU A 11 22.31 4.30 -19.75
CA GLU A 11 21.07 4.84 -20.33
C GLU A 11 20.01 3.78 -20.60
N ARG A 12 20.30 2.48 -20.48
CA ARG A 12 19.37 1.40 -20.87
C ARG A 12 18.05 1.42 -20.13
N SER A 13 18.05 1.70 -18.83
CA SER A 13 16.83 1.78 -18.02
C SER A 13 15.93 2.95 -18.47
N LEU A 14 16.52 4.12 -18.75
CA LEU A 14 15.79 5.29 -19.23
C LEU A 14 15.24 5.07 -20.64
N LYS A 15 15.98 4.44 -21.55
CA LYS A 15 15.50 4.04 -22.89
C LYS A 15 14.30 3.09 -22.81
N ARG A 16 14.18 2.33 -21.72
CA ARG A 16 13.01 1.50 -21.39
C ARG A 16 11.96 2.24 -20.57
N ARG A 17 12.08 3.56 -20.42
CA ARG A 17 11.18 4.46 -19.68
C ARG A 17 11.12 4.20 -18.17
N HIS A 18 12.14 3.57 -17.59
CA HIS A 18 12.24 3.44 -16.14
C HIS A 18 12.53 4.82 -15.52
N PRO A 19 11.77 5.27 -14.48
CA PRO A 19 11.84 6.65 -14.03
C PRO A 19 13.01 6.97 -13.09
N TRP A 20 13.76 5.99 -12.60
CA TRP A 20 14.82 6.21 -11.60
C TRP A 20 16.22 6.28 -12.21
N ILE A 21 16.98 7.26 -11.74
CA ILE A 21 18.39 7.45 -12.08
C ILE A 21 19.20 7.35 -10.79
N PHE A 22 19.96 6.27 -10.66
CA PHE A 22 20.81 6.06 -9.49
C PHE A 22 22.09 6.89 -9.58
N GLU A 23 22.64 7.29 -8.41
CA GLU A 23 23.90 8.02 -8.29
C GLU A 23 25.03 7.39 -9.11
N SER A 24 25.17 6.07 -9.05
CA SER A 24 26.20 5.32 -9.78
C SER A 24 26.11 5.43 -11.30
N ALA A 25 24.97 5.86 -11.84
CA ALA A 25 24.76 6.03 -13.28
C ALA A 25 25.24 7.38 -13.79
N ILE A 26 25.50 8.38 -12.92
CA ILE A 26 25.85 9.75 -13.30
C ILE A 26 27.35 9.87 -13.49
N ALA A 27 27.76 10.41 -14.65
CA ALA A 27 29.16 10.74 -14.95
C ALA A 27 29.49 12.16 -14.46
N LYS A 28 28.61 13.14 -14.72
CA LYS A 28 28.78 14.54 -14.32
C LYS A 28 27.46 15.29 -14.25
N GLY A 29 27.49 16.42 -13.57
CA GLY A 29 26.36 17.31 -13.38
C GLY A 29 25.84 17.26 -11.94
N SER A 30 25.31 18.39 -11.50
CA SER A 30 24.63 18.58 -10.21
C SER A 30 23.61 19.70 -10.32
N ALA A 31 22.66 19.72 -9.38
CA ALA A 31 21.63 20.75 -9.31
C ALA A 31 21.18 20.94 -7.85
N ASP A 32 20.34 21.92 -7.61
CA ASP A 32 19.73 22.12 -6.31
C ASP A 32 18.63 21.07 -6.05
N SER A 33 18.31 20.87 -4.78
CA SER A 33 17.28 19.91 -4.38
C SER A 33 15.94 20.20 -5.07
N GLY A 34 15.37 19.19 -5.74
CA GLY A 34 14.13 19.29 -6.49
C GLY A 34 14.20 20.05 -7.82
N GLU A 35 15.37 20.58 -8.21
CA GLU A 35 15.52 21.30 -9.47
C GLU A 35 15.31 20.35 -10.66
N THR A 36 14.58 20.82 -11.67
CA THR A 36 14.42 20.07 -12.92
C THR A 36 15.66 20.21 -13.78
N VAL A 37 16.20 19.08 -14.20
CA VAL A 37 17.41 18.97 -15.00
C VAL A 37 17.16 18.22 -16.31
N ARG A 38 17.93 18.56 -17.34
CA ARG A 38 18.03 17.77 -18.57
C ARG A 38 18.94 16.57 -18.32
N VAL A 39 18.48 15.38 -18.70
CA VAL A 39 19.28 14.15 -18.62
C VAL A 39 19.73 13.75 -20.00
N GLU A 40 21.03 13.49 -20.14
CA GLU A 40 21.66 13.10 -21.41
C GLU A 40 22.47 11.80 -21.28
N ALA A 41 22.50 11.05 -22.37
CA ALA A 41 23.43 9.94 -22.53
C ALA A 41 24.90 10.42 -22.66
N ALA A 42 25.84 9.49 -22.70
CA ALA A 42 27.26 9.81 -22.86
C ALA A 42 27.57 10.52 -24.18
N ASP A 43 26.82 10.25 -25.25
CA ASP A 43 26.91 10.89 -26.57
C ASP A 43 26.16 12.24 -26.68
N GLY A 44 25.46 12.65 -25.63
CA GLY A 44 24.67 13.89 -25.59
C GLY A 44 23.22 13.76 -26.00
N ALA A 45 22.77 12.54 -26.36
CA ALA A 45 21.36 12.31 -26.68
C ALA A 45 20.45 12.56 -25.47
N PHE A 46 19.32 13.23 -25.69
CA PHE A 46 18.31 13.47 -24.66
C PHE A 46 17.70 12.15 -24.16
N LEU A 47 17.55 12.04 -22.83
CA LEU A 47 16.94 10.87 -22.19
C LEU A 47 15.70 11.20 -21.36
N GLY A 48 15.57 12.43 -20.88
CA GLY A 48 14.41 12.84 -20.09
C GLY A 48 14.62 14.14 -19.33
N TRP A 49 13.53 14.69 -18.83
CA TRP A 49 13.49 15.74 -17.82
C TRP A 49 13.31 15.09 -16.46
N ALA A 50 14.12 15.43 -15.47
CA ALA A 50 14.09 14.80 -14.16
C ALA A 50 14.25 15.79 -13.01
N ALA A 51 13.69 15.50 -11.84
CA ALA A 51 13.97 16.20 -10.61
C ALA A 51 15.24 15.64 -9.96
N PHE A 52 16.14 16.51 -9.54
CA PHE A 52 17.39 16.15 -8.88
C PHE A 52 17.25 16.07 -7.37
N SER A 53 17.82 15.02 -6.76
CA SER A 53 17.83 14.79 -5.31
C SER A 53 19.27 14.58 -4.82
N PRO A 54 19.96 15.61 -4.32
CA PRO A 54 21.38 15.52 -3.96
C PRO A 54 21.69 14.57 -2.81
N ALA A 55 20.74 14.31 -1.91
CA ALA A 55 20.89 13.40 -0.77
C ALA A 55 20.54 11.95 -1.10
N SER A 56 19.73 11.71 -2.13
CA SER A 56 19.18 10.39 -2.42
C SER A 56 20.12 9.51 -3.24
N LYS A 57 20.10 8.20 -3.00
CA LYS A 57 20.73 7.21 -3.91
C LYS A 57 20.01 7.14 -5.26
N ILE A 58 18.68 7.41 -5.28
CA ILE A 58 17.92 7.68 -6.51
C ILE A 58 18.13 9.16 -6.82
N ARG A 59 19.24 9.47 -7.45
CA ARG A 59 19.78 10.81 -7.64
C ARG A 59 18.88 11.72 -8.49
N ALA A 60 18.09 11.14 -9.38
CA ALA A 60 17.08 11.90 -10.11
C ALA A 60 15.89 11.01 -10.46
N ARG A 61 14.69 11.62 -10.55
CA ARG A 61 13.44 10.96 -10.94
C ARG A 61 12.84 11.66 -12.14
N VAL A 62 12.54 10.89 -13.19
CA VAL A 62 12.10 11.40 -14.48
C VAL A 62 10.64 11.87 -14.42
N TRP A 63 10.41 13.11 -14.84
CA TRP A 63 9.09 13.71 -15.06
C TRP A 63 8.52 13.38 -16.43
N SER A 64 9.38 13.48 -17.48
CA SER A 64 8.97 13.28 -18.86
C SER A 64 10.13 12.77 -19.70
N PHE A 65 9.79 11.88 -20.64
CA PHE A 65 10.69 11.37 -21.68
C PHE A 65 10.49 12.11 -23.02
N ASP A 66 9.63 13.09 -23.07
CA ASP A 66 9.42 13.97 -24.23
C ASP A 66 10.29 15.22 -24.09
N GLU A 67 11.22 15.40 -25.04
CA GLU A 67 12.13 16.54 -25.04
C GLU A 67 11.41 17.88 -25.18
N LYS A 68 10.27 17.90 -25.87
CA LYS A 68 9.45 19.09 -26.08
C LYS A 68 8.61 19.48 -24.87
N GLN A 69 8.47 18.57 -23.91
CA GLN A 69 7.67 18.81 -22.72
C GLN A 69 8.36 19.84 -21.82
N ARG A 70 7.70 20.95 -21.58
CA ARG A 70 8.12 21.92 -20.57
C ARG A 70 7.65 21.47 -19.19
N ILE A 71 8.55 21.49 -18.22
CA ILE A 71 8.25 21.14 -16.82
C ILE A 71 8.07 22.43 -16.04
N ASP A 72 6.83 22.86 -15.93
CA ASP A 72 6.39 24.07 -15.24
C ASP A 72 5.05 23.82 -14.53
N ALA A 73 4.41 24.85 -13.99
CA ALA A 73 3.14 24.72 -13.30
C ALA A 73 2.06 24.02 -14.15
N SER A 74 2.00 24.29 -15.46
CA SER A 74 1.02 23.71 -16.37
C SER A 74 1.19 22.19 -16.50
N PHE A 75 2.44 21.69 -16.46
CA PHE A 75 2.73 20.27 -16.46
C PHE A 75 2.11 19.58 -15.24
N PHE A 76 2.31 20.13 -14.04
CA PHE A 76 1.77 19.52 -12.80
C PHE A 76 0.25 19.61 -12.75
N ILE A 77 -0.34 20.71 -13.18
CA ILE A 77 -1.81 20.85 -13.30
C ILE A 77 -2.37 19.77 -14.21
N ALA A 78 -1.80 19.61 -15.41
CA ALA A 78 -2.24 18.59 -16.35
C ALA A 78 -2.01 17.15 -15.85
N ALA A 79 -0.89 16.90 -15.15
CA ALA A 79 -0.58 15.59 -14.59
C ALA A 79 -1.55 15.20 -13.46
N CYS A 80 -1.85 16.11 -12.53
CA CYS A 80 -2.85 15.90 -11.49
C CYS A 80 -4.23 15.61 -12.08
N ALA A 81 -4.67 16.43 -13.05
CA ALA A 81 -5.97 16.25 -13.71
C ALA A 81 -6.06 14.91 -14.46
N ARG A 82 -5.00 14.49 -15.15
CA ARG A 82 -4.97 13.17 -15.83
C ARG A 82 -5.09 12.02 -14.83
N SER A 83 -4.30 12.05 -13.73
CA SER A 83 -4.28 10.98 -12.75
C SER A 83 -5.61 10.85 -12.02
N THR A 84 -6.15 11.97 -11.54
CA THR A 84 -7.46 11.99 -10.86
C THR A 84 -8.58 11.56 -11.80
N GLY A 85 -8.60 12.06 -13.05
CA GLY A 85 -9.60 11.70 -14.06
C GLY A 85 -9.51 10.23 -14.51
N ALA A 86 -8.32 9.63 -14.50
CA ALA A 86 -8.15 8.22 -14.84
C ALA A 86 -8.86 7.29 -13.83
N ARG A 87 -8.95 7.67 -12.56
CA ARG A 87 -9.61 6.90 -11.50
C ARG A 87 -11.12 6.75 -11.71
N ALA A 88 -11.76 7.67 -12.40
CA ALA A 88 -13.18 7.58 -12.76
C ALA A 88 -13.51 6.38 -13.68
N ARG A 89 -12.48 5.77 -14.30
CA ARG A 89 -12.63 4.58 -15.14
C ARG A 89 -12.64 3.27 -14.35
N PHE A 90 -12.28 3.33 -13.06
CA PHE A 90 -12.29 2.16 -12.20
C PHE A 90 -13.63 2.08 -11.46
N ASP A 91 -14.24 0.90 -11.42
CA ASP A 91 -15.49 0.67 -10.68
C ASP A 91 -15.20 0.47 -9.18
N ILE A 92 -14.80 1.56 -8.52
CA ILE A 92 -14.42 1.55 -7.09
C ILE A 92 -15.65 1.85 -6.25
N LYS A 93 -16.08 0.86 -5.47
CA LYS A 93 -17.21 0.98 -4.54
C LYS A 93 -16.73 1.53 -3.19
N SER A 94 -16.19 2.75 -3.19
CA SER A 94 -15.67 3.41 -2.00
C SER A 94 -15.58 4.91 -2.23
N ASP A 95 -15.70 5.70 -1.15
CA ASP A 95 -15.35 7.12 -1.12
C ASP A 95 -13.88 7.35 -0.73
N GLY A 96 -13.14 6.27 -0.44
CA GLY A 96 -11.69 6.27 -0.29
C GLY A 96 -10.98 5.69 -1.52
N MET A 97 -10.02 6.45 -2.05
CA MET A 97 -9.36 6.09 -3.29
C MET A 97 -7.97 6.71 -3.39
N ARG A 98 -6.99 5.94 -3.89
CA ARG A 98 -5.70 6.50 -4.30
C ARG A 98 -5.84 7.24 -5.62
N LEU A 99 -5.63 8.55 -5.60
CA LEU A 99 -5.72 9.41 -6.78
C LEU A 99 -4.40 9.53 -7.54
N ILE A 100 -3.28 9.51 -6.81
CA ILE A 100 -1.93 9.54 -7.40
C ILE A 100 -1.06 8.48 -6.74
N HIS A 101 -0.43 7.63 -7.55
CA HIS A 101 0.44 6.54 -7.15
C HIS A 101 1.86 6.71 -7.70
N GLY A 102 2.49 7.82 -7.35
CA GLY A 102 3.90 8.09 -7.59
C GLY A 102 4.35 7.95 -9.04
N GLU A 103 5.33 7.10 -9.24
CA GLU A 103 5.96 6.79 -10.51
C GLU A 103 4.95 6.28 -11.55
N SER A 104 3.94 5.55 -11.10
CA SER A 104 2.91 4.99 -11.98
C SER A 104 2.02 6.05 -12.63
N ASP A 105 1.89 7.21 -12.00
CA ASP A 105 1.14 8.34 -12.53
C ASP A 105 2.05 9.45 -13.13
N GLY A 106 3.37 9.19 -13.23
CA GLY A 106 4.35 10.14 -13.77
C GLY A 106 4.64 11.30 -12.82
N LEU A 107 4.34 11.16 -11.53
CA LEU A 107 4.61 12.10 -10.45
C LEU A 107 5.46 11.43 -9.35
N PRO A 108 6.73 11.08 -9.64
CA PRO A 108 7.57 10.26 -8.78
C PRO A 108 7.69 10.79 -7.36
N GLY A 109 7.33 9.95 -6.40
CA GLY A 109 7.37 10.29 -4.97
C GLY A 109 6.15 11.07 -4.47
N LEU A 110 5.09 11.26 -5.28
CA LEU A 110 3.82 11.83 -4.84
C LEU A 110 2.80 10.71 -4.61
N ILE A 111 2.25 10.65 -3.42
CA ILE A 111 1.10 9.82 -3.09
C ILE A 111 -0.05 10.74 -2.71
N VAL A 112 -1.23 10.51 -3.28
CA VAL A 112 -2.44 11.25 -2.89
C VAL A 112 -3.59 10.28 -2.75
N ASP A 113 -4.17 10.24 -1.56
CA ASP A 113 -5.38 9.49 -1.24
C ASP A 113 -6.54 10.45 -0.95
N ARG A 114 -7.72 10.04 -1.34
CA ARG A 114 -8.98 10.69 -1.00
C ARG A 114 -9.67 9.87 0.07
N TYR A 115 -10.24 10.52 1.07
CA TYR A 115 -11.15 9.97 2.07
C TYR A 115 -12.37 10.90 2.16
N GLY A 116 -13.48 10.49 1.54
CA GLY A 116 -14.68 11.33 1.46
C GLY A 116 -14.42 12.68 0.80
N ASP A 117 -14.49 13.76 1.58
CA ASP A 117 -14.27 15.15 1.17
C ASP A 117 -12.84 15.67 1.40
N THR A 118 -11.94 14.82 1.87
CA THR A 118 -10.58 15.21 2.28
C THR A 118 -9.53 14.49 1.45
N LEU A 119 -8.53 15.23 0.98
CA LEU A 119 -7.31 14.70 0.36
C LEU A 119 -6.21 14.56 1.40
N VAL A 120 -5.43 13.49 1.28
CA VAL A 120 -4.21 13.28 2.07
C VAL A 120 -3.04 13.05 1.13
N ALA A 121 -2.02 13.89 1.21
CA ALA A 121 -0.87 13.84 0.31
C ALA A 121 0.45 13.55 1.05
N GLN A 122 1.31 12.74 0.42
CA GLN A 122 2.70 12.53 0.83
C GLN A 122 3.64 13.03 -0.27
N PHE A 123 4.50 13.99 0.06
CA PHE A 123 5.54 14.52 -0.82
C PHE A 123 6.86 13.85 -0.46
N ALA A 124 7.13 12.66 -0.96
CA ALA A 124 8.23 11.81 -0.53
C ALA A 124 9.55 12.04 -1.29
N SER A 125 9.60 12.91 -2.31
CA SER A 125 10.82 13.22 -3.05
C SER A 125 11.05 14.72 -3.18
N ALA A 126 12.32 15.11 -3.38
CA ALA A 126 12.70 16.52 -3.51
C ALA A 126 11.97 17.24 -4.66
N GLY A 127 11.67 16.52 -5.74
CA GLY A 127 10.97 17.09 -6.88
C GLY A 127 9.55 17.54 -6.54
N VAL A 128 8.74 16.65 -5.97
CA VAL A 128 7.36 16.99 -5.58
C VAL A 128 7.31 17.95 -4.40
N GLU A 129 8.30 17.91 -3.51
CA GLU A 129 8.43 18.91 -2.43
C GLU A 129 8.60 20.32 -2.99
N ARG A 130 9.46 20.50 -4.01
CA ARG A 130 9.67 21.82 -4.66
C ARG A 130 8.40 22.37 -5.31
N TRP A 131 7.56 21.49 -5.83
CA TRP A 131 6.32 21.88 -6.52
C TRP A 131 5.07 21.74 -5.64
N LYS A 132 5.23 21.53 -4.33
CA LYS A 132 4.16 21.25 -3.38
C LYS A 132 2.98 22.21 -3.49
N GLY A 133 3.22 23.53 -3.50
CA GLY A 133 2.14 24.52 -3.58
C GLY A 133 1.32 24.39 -4.85
N VAL A 134 1.98 24.29 -6.01
CA VAL A 134 1.33 24.11 -7.32
C VAL A 134 0.55 22.80 -7.38
N ILE A 135 1.13 21.71 -6.88
CA ILE A 135 0.49 20.39 -6.84
C ILE A 135 -0.74 20.42 -5.94
N ALA A 136 -0.65 21.05 -4.76
CA ALA A 136 -1.76 21.17 -3.82
C ALA A 136 -2.95 21.88 -4.46
N ASP A 137 -2.72 23.01 -5.09
CA ASP A 137 -3.78 23.80 -5.73
C ASP A 137 -4.34 23.07 -6.96
N ALA A 138 -3.50 22.39 -7.73
CA ALA A 138 -3.92 21.57 -8.86
C ALA A 138 -4.81 20.38 -8.44
N LEU A 139 -4.50 19.72 -7.32
CA LEU A 139 -5.31 18.62 -6.77
C LEU A 139 -6.70 19.08 -6.35
N LEU A 140 -6.78 20.20 -5.64
CA LEU A 140 -8.06 20.77 -5.22
C LEU A 140 -8.90 21.18 -6.44
N ALA A 141 -8.29 21.83 -7.44
CA ALA A 141 -8.97 22.18 -8.67
C ALA A 141 -9.46 20.95 -9.47
N ALA A 142 -8.65 19.89 -9.55
CA ALA A 142 -8.99 18.68 -10.29
C ALA A 142 -10.08 17.83 -9.62
N THR A 143 -10.21 17.92 -8.29
CA THR A 143 -11.17 17.12 -7.52
C THR A 143 -12.43 17.88 -7.10
N GLY A 144 -12.39 19.20 -7.14
CA GLY A 144 -13.45 20.06 -6.57
C GLY A 144 -13.50 20.06 -5.04
N LEU A 145 -12.51 19.42 -4.38
CA LEU A 145 -12.40 19.38 -2.93
C LEU A 145 -11.68 20.62 -2.39
N THR A 146 -11.85 20.90 -1.10
CA THR A 146 -11.25 22.08 -0.46
C THR A 146 -10.23 21.75 0.62
N LYS A 147 -10.21 20.50 1.10
CA LYS A 147 -9.37 20.06 2.22
C LYS A 147 -8.21 19.19 1.72
N LEU A 148 -6.99 19.53 2.13
CA LEU A 148 -5.79 18.72 1.87
C LEU A 148 -4.91 18.69 3.10
N TYR A 149 -4.69 17.48 3.62
CA TYR A 149 -3.80 17.20 4.73
C TYR A 149 -2.47 16.63 4.23
N GLU A 150 -1.36 17.08 4.75
CA GLU A 150 -0.02 16.55 4.43
C GLU A 150 0.41 15.49 5.44
N ARG A 151 0.84 14.32 4.95
CA ARG A 151 1.39 13.18 5.70
C ARG A 151 2.79 12.83 5.19
N SER A 152 3.66 13.84 5.12
CA SER A 152 5.05 13.71 4.67
C SER A 152 5.98 13.34 5.85
N ASP A 153 5.58 12.36 6.64
CA ASP A 153 6.24 11.84 7.85
C ASP A 153 6.88 10.44 7.65
N ALA A 154 6.93 9.94 6.42
CA ALA A 154 7.58 8.68 6.10
C ALA A 154 9.11 8.78 6.22
N SER A 155 9.75 7.77 6.81
CA SER A 155 11.21 7.69 7.00
C SER A 155 12.02 7.79 5.69
N SER A 156 11.39 7.49 4.55
CA SER A 156 12.00 7.67 3.22
C SER A 156 12.34 9.12 2.89
N ARG A 157 11.70 10.10 3.52
CA ARG A 157 12.02 11.54 3.34
C ARG A 157 13.41 11.90 3.84
N ALA A 158 13.87 11.28 4.91
CA ALA A 158 15.24 11.47 5.40
C ALA A 158 16.29 11.08 4.36
N LEU A 159 16.00 10.06 3.51
CA LEU A 159 16.88 9.66 2.41
C LEU A 159 16.92 10.69 1.27
N GLU A 160 15.94 11.58 1.20
CA GLU A 160 15.87 12.70 0.26
C GLU A 160 16.46 14.00 0.85
N GLY A 161 16.88 13.97 2.13
CA GLY A 161 17.33 15.18 2.85
C GLY A 161 16.19 16.14 3.18
N LEU A 162 14.96 15.63 3.31
CA LEU A 162 13.76 16.42 3.58
C LEU A 162 13.29 16.20 5.03
N PRO A 163 12.84 17.26 5.72
CA PRO A 163 12.26 17.13 7.06
C PRO A 163 10.89 16.43 7.00
N GLU A 164 10.50 15.82 8.12
CA GLU A 164 9.13 15.35 8.29
C GLU A 164 8.16 16.54 8.39
N VAL A 165 7.01 16.41 7.73
CA VAL A 165 5.94 17.41 7.74
C VAL A 165 4.59 16.71 7.88
N LYS A 166 3.75 17.21 8.79
CA LYS A 166 2.41 16.71 9.05
C LYS A 166 1.49 17.88 9.40
N GLY A 167 0.30 17.92 8.81
CA GLY A 167 -0.69 18.95 9.12
C GLY A 167 -1.53 19.36 7.91
N TRP A 168 -2.48 20.27 8.15
CA TRP A 168 -3.30 20.83 7.10
C TRP A 168 -2.48 21.71 6.16
N LEU A 169 -2.46 21.37 4.88
CA LEU A 169 -1.81 22.15 3.83
C LEU A 169 -2.77 23.15 3.20
N ARG A 170 -4.08 22.78 3.10
CA ARG A 170 -5.17 23.63 2.61
C ARG A 170 -6.48 23.27 3.32
N GLY A 171 -7.35 24.25 3.50
CA GLY A 171 -8.75 24.08 3.88
C GLY A 171 -9.02 23.49 5.27
N GLY A 172 -8.04 23.53 6.15
CA GLY A 172 -8.17 23.11 7.53
C GLY A 172 -7.16 23.78 8.44
N ASP A 173 -7.36 23.64 9.74
CA ASP A 173 -6.52 24.17 10.82
C ASP A 173 -6.44 23.17 12.00
N ALA A 174 -5.88 23.60 13.12
CA ALA A 174 -5.71 22.75 14.30
C ALA A 174 -7.04 22.27 14.92
N THR A 175 -8.17 22.90 14.59
CA THR A 175 -9.51 22.53 15.07
C THR A 175 -10.26 21.62 14.12
N THR A 176 -9.79 21.47 12.89
CA THR A 176 -10.41 20.63 11.86
C THR A 176 -10.21 19.14 12.19
N PRO A 177 -11.27 18.34 12.28
CA PRO A 177 -11.15 16.91 12.59
C PRO A 177 -10.26 16.16 11.61
N THR A 178 -9.45 15.26 12.15
CA THR A 178 -8.59 14.34 11.40
C THR A 178 -9.08 12.89 11.46
N ASP A 179 -10.10 12.62 12.28
CA ASP A 179 -10.77 11.33 12.33
C ASP A 179 -11.92 11.37 11.31
N LEU A 180 -11.89 10.42 10.38
CA LEU A 180 -12.82 10.34 9.26
C LEU A 180 -13.51 8.98 9.22
N THR A 181 -14.61 8.91 8.50
CA THR A 181 -15.29 7.64 8.18
C THR A 181 -15.16 7.38 6.69
N LEU A 182 -14.59 6.24 6.35
CA LEU A 182 -14.49 5.69 5.00
C LEU A 182 -15.73 4.81 4.74
N HIS A 183 -16.39 5.00 3.61
CA HIS A 183 -17.38 4.06 3.10
C HIS A 183 -16.71 3.17 2.05
N GLU A 184 -16.76 1.86 2.27
CA GLU A 184 -16.16 0.86 1.39
C GLU A 184 -17.16 -0.29 1.20
N HIS A 185 -17.62 -0.52 -0.03
CA HIS A 185 -18.72 -1.45 -0.31
C HIS A 185 -19.95 -1.12 0.57
N ASP A 186 -20.43 -2.09 1.35
CA ASP A 186 -21.60 -1.93 2.21
C ASP A 186 -21.24 -1.69 3.69
N TRP A 187 -19.98 -1.35 3.99
CA TRP A 187 -19.51 -1.08 5.35
C TRP A 187 -18.79 0.24 5.51
N LYS A 188 -18.62 0.63 6.74
CA LYS A 188 -17.94 1.86 7.17
C LYS A 188 -16.70 1.53 7.99
N LEU A 189 -15.66 2.33 7.84
CA LEU A 189 -14.41 2.17 8.57
C LEU A 189 -13.96 3.53 9.09
N GLY A 190 -13.89 3.68 10.41
CA GLY A 190 -13.28 4.83 11.05
C GLY A 190 -11.76 4.79 10.89
N LEU A 191 -11.15 5.92 10.63
CA LEU A 191 -9.71 6.08 10.48
C LEU A 191 -9.24 7.46 10.93
N SER A 192 -7.96 7.60 11.27
CA SER A 192 -7.33 8.89 11.51
C SER A 192 -6.32 9.21 10.41
N ILE A 193 -6.50 10.33 9.71
CA ILE A 193 -5.52 10.81 8.73
C ILE A 193 -4.27 11.37 9.40
N ALA A 194 -4.36 11.75 10.66
CA ALA A 194 -3.24 12.22 11.44
C ALA A 194 -2.38 11.07 11.97
N ASP A 195 -2.97 10.05 12.58
CA ASP A 195 -2.26 9.05 13.37
C ASP A 195 -2.31 7.63 12.76
N GLY A 196 -3.19 7.41 11.77
CA GLY A 196 -3.28 6.15 11.06
C GLY A 196 -2.03 5.82 10.23
N HIS A 197 -1.86 4.55 9.90
CA HIS A 197 -0.77 4.10 9.03
C HIS A 197 -0.90 4.67 7.62
N LYS A 198 0.22 4.81 6.91
CA LYS A 198 0.29 5.41 5.56
C LYS A 198 -0.32 6.82 5.55
N THR A 199 -1.38 7.01 4.78
CA THR A 199 -2.18 8.24 4.69
C THR A 199 -3.41 8.24 5.60
N GLY A 200 -3.60 7.16 6.38
CA GLY A 200 -4.75 6.93 7.27
C GLY A 200 -5.24 5.49 7.25
N PHE A 201 -5.30 4.86 6.08
CA PHE A 201 -5.83 3.51 5.91
C PHE A 201 -5.13 2.74 4.76
N TYR A 202 -5.39 1.42 4.67
CA TYR A 202 -4.87 0.52 3.65
C TYR A 202 -5.88 0.35 2.50
N LEU A 203 -5.95 1.33 1.60
CA LEU A 203 -6.85 1.32 0.45
C LEU A 203 -6.51 0.24 -0.58
N ASP A 204 -5.25 -0.16 -0.63
CA ASP A 204 -4.73 -1.21 -1.52
C ASP A 204 -5.33 -2.60 -1.25
N GLN A 205 -5.83 -2.85 -0.03
CA GLN A 205 -6.46 -4.12 0.38
C GLN A 205 -7.99 -4.14 0.20
N ARG A 206 -8.61 -3.12 -0.42
CA ARG A 206 -10.07 -3.03 -0.62
C ARG A 206 -10.64 -4.27 -1.27
N ASP A 207 -10.08 -4.68 -2.40
CA ASP A 207 -10.59 -5.81 -3.17
C ASP A 207 -10.33 -7.14 -2.45
N SER A 208 -9.25 -7.22 -1.67
CA SER A 208 -8.95 -8.37 -0.82
C SER A 208 -9.96 -8.52 0.32
N ARG A 209 -10.36 -7.42 0.96
CA ARG A 209 -11.41 -7.42 1.99
C ARG A 209 -12.75 -7.85 1.41
N LYS A 210 -13.12 -7.31 0.23
CA LYS A 210 -14.37 -7.71 -0.45
C LYS A 210 -14.35 -9.19 -0.81
N LYS A 211 -13.26 -9.68 -1.38
CA LYS A 211 -13.10 -11.09 -1.71
C LYS A 211 -13.24 -11.97 -0.47
N PHE A 212 -12.64 -11.58 0.66
CA PHE A 212 -12.75 -12.31 1.91
C PHE A 212 -14.19 -12.34 2.43
N ALA A 213 -14.90 -11.20 2.37
CA ALA A 213 -16.32 -11.13 2.72
C ALA A 213 -17.18 -12.08 1.85
N ASP A 214 -16.88 -12.17 0.54
CA ASP A 214 -17.59 -13.07 -0.38
C ASP A 214 -17.34 -14.55 -0.03
N TYR A 215 -16.13 -14.90 0.38
CA TYR A 215 -15.81 -16.25 0.89
C TYR A 215 -16.58 -16.54 2.17
N CYS A 216 -16.64 -15.60 3.13
CA CYS A 216 -17.40 -15.74 4.36
C CYS A 216 -18.91 -15.92 4.09
N ALA A 217 -19.46 -15.14 3.18
CA ALA A 217 -20.88 -15.21 2.80
C ALA A 217 -21.23 -16.58 2.16
N ARG A 218 -20.34 -17.09 1.32
CA ARG A 218 -20.56 -18.34 0.59
C ARG A 218 -20.34 -19.59 1.43
N LEU A 219 -19.31 -19.59 2.29
CA LEU A 219 -18.84 -20.79 2.98
C LEU A 219 -19.26 -20.86 4.44
N GLY A 220 -19.72 -19.76 5.05
CA GLY A 220 -20.25 -19.75 6.41
C GLY A 220 -19.24 -20.17 7.47
N PHE A 221 -18.00 -19.66 7.40
CA PHE A 221 -16.95 -19.99 8.35
C PHE A 221 -17.38 -19.75 9.80
N GLN A 222 -17.07 -20.67 10.68
CA GLN A 222 -17.40 -20.61 12.10
C GLN A 222 -16.28 -20.04 12.96
N ARG A 223 -15.02 -20.31 12.58
CA ARG A 223 -13.82 -19.91 13.33
C ARG A 223 -12.85 -19.20 12.39
N ILE A 224 -12.82 -17.89 12.47
CA ILE A 224 -11.99 -17.04 11.62
C ILE A 224 -10.85 -16.44 12.46
N LEU A 225 -9.63 -16.44 11.92
CA LEU A 225 -8.47 -15.80 12.52
C LEU A 225 -7.97 -14.67 11.60
N ASN A 226 -7.94 -13.46 12.12
CA ASN A 226 -7.40 -12.28 11.43
C ASN A 226 -6.13 -11.81 12.11
N CYS A 227 -4.98 -12.10 11.51
CA CYS A 227 -3.65 -11.76 12.00
C CYS A 227 -3.15 -10.43 11.42
N PHE A 228 -2.50 -9.59 12.26
CA PHE A 228 -2.09 -8.25 11.90
C PHE A 228 -3.29 -7.39 11.50
N CYS A 229 -4.34 -7.48 12.32
CA CYS A 229 -5.67 -6.98 11.95
C CYS A 229 -5.77 -5.46 11.84
N TYR A 230 -4.79 -4.71 12.36
CA TYR A 230 -4.78 -3.26 12.41
C TYR A 230 -6.13 -2.74 12.94
N THR A 231 -6.80 -1.81 12.26
CA THR A 231 -8.12 -1.28 12.65
C THR A 231 -9.31 -2.18 12.22
N GLY A 232 -9.07 -3.46 11.99
CA GLY A 232 -10.11 -4.48 11.81
C GLY A 232 -10.82 -4.49 10.46
N GLY A 233 -10.21 -3.98 9.40
CA GLY A 233 -10.86 -3.97 8.08
C GLY A 233 -11.31 -5.35 7.60
N PHE A 234 -10.46 -6.39 7.75
CA PHE A 234 -10.84 -7.77 7.45
C PHE A 234 -11.83 -8.35 8.45
N THR A 235 -11.83 -7.89 9.71
CA THR A 235 -12.81 -8.31 10.73
C THR A 235 -14.22 -7.83 10.35
N VAL A 236 -14.36 -6.56 9.98
CA VAL A 236 -15.62 -6.00 9.49
C VAL A 236 -16.08 -6.70 8.22
N ALA A 237 -15.16 -6.94 7.28
CA ALA A 237 -15.46 -7.65 6.04
C ALA A 237 -15.96 -9.08 6.31
N ALA A 238 -15.31 -9.82 7.23
CA ALA A 238 -15.71 -11.17 7.61
C ALA A 238 -17.13 -11.20 8.21
N LEU A 239 -17.37 -10.40 9.25
CA LEU A 239 -18.67 -10.36 9.92
C LEU A 239 -19.80 -9.86 8.99
N SER A 240 -19.51 -8.86 8.16
CA SER A 240 -20.46 -8.39 7.14
C SER A 240 -20.78 -9.46 6.11
N GLY A 241 -19.76 -10.21 5.67
CA GLY A 241 -19.91 -11.34 4.76
C GLY A 241 -20.77 -12.45 5.36
N LEU A 242 -20.48 -12.86 6.61
CA LEU A 242 -21.27 -13.87 7.34
C LEU A 242 -22.74 -13.43 7.44
N ARG A 243 -22.98 -12.18 7.85
CA ARG A 243 -24.33 -11.62 7.93
C ARG A 243 -25.07 -11.64 6.59
N ALA A 244 -24.37 -11.23 5.51
CA ALA A 244 -24.93 -11.23 4.16
C ALA A 244 -25.29 -12.64 3.66
N GLY A 245 -24.51 -13.66 4.07
CA GLY A 245 -24.76 -15.07 3.79
C GLY A 245 -25.80 -15.73 4.70
N GLY A 246 -26.36 -14.99 5.67
CA GLY A 246 -27.33 -15.54 6.63
C GLY A 246 -26.72 -16.43 7.73
N HIS A 247 -25.39 -16.34 7.92
CA HIS A 247 -24.66 -17.13 8.93
C HIS A 247 -24.56 -16.38 10.26
N THR A 248 -25.09 -16.98 11.35
CA THR A 248 -25.19 -16.34 12.67
C THR A 248 -24.18 -16.83 13.70
N GLY A 249 -23.48 -17.94 13.44
CA GLY A 249 -22.60 -18.60 14.42
C GLY A 249 -21.11 -18.33 14.27
N GLY A 250 -20.69 -17.60 13.24
CA GLY A 250 -19.26 -17.37 12.97
C GLY A 250 -18.62 -16.40 13.95
N HIS A 251 -17.36 -16.66 14.33
CA HIS A 251 -16.58 -15.87 15.27
C HIS A 251 -15.23 -15.49 14.69
N VAL A 252 -14.82 -14.24 14.83
CA VAL A 252 -13.53 -13.69 14.35
C VAL A 252 -12.62 -13.41 15.53
N THR A 253 -11.48 -14.10 15.60
CA THR A 253 -10.36 -13.73 16.50
C THR A 253 -9.40 -12.84 15.75
N SER A 254 -9.22 -11.60 16.20
CA SER A 254 -8.36 -10.57 15.60
C SER A 254 -7.17 -10.29 16.48
N ILE A 255 -5.96 -10.33 15.92
CA ILE A 255 -4.71 -10.14 16.67
C ILE A 255 -3.93 -8.97 16.06
N ASP A 256 -3.49 -8.06 16.91
CA ASP A 256 -2.53 -7.01 16.60
C ASP A 256 -1.73 -6.66 17.87
N SER A 257 -0.56 -6.08 17.71
CA SER A 257 0.27 -5.60 18.84
C SER A 257 0.04 -4.12 19.16
N SER A 258 -0.95 -3.49 18.54
CA SER A 258 -1.31 -2.09 18.73
C SER A 258 -2.66 -1.98 19.44
N ALA A 259 -2.65 -1.72 20.74
CA ALA A 259 -3.88 -1.50 21.51
C ALA A 259 -4.79 -0.41 20.89
N PRO A 260 -4.28 0.76 20.45
CA PRO A 260 -5.12 1.76 19.81
C PRO A 260 -5.77 1.27 18.49
N ALA A 261 -5.05 0.44 17.71
CA ALA A 261 -5.61 -0.15 16.49
C ALA A 261 -6.75 -1.14 16.82
N LEU A 262 -6.60 -1.92 17.90
CA LEU A 262 -7.63 -2.85 18.36
C LEU A 262 -8.87 -2.12 18.91
N GLU A 263 -8.70 -1.00 19.59
CA GLU A 263 -9.81 -0.14 20.01
C GLU A 263 -10.58 0.39 18.80
N GLN A 264 -9.87 0.87 17.79
CA GLN A 264 -10.49 1.30 16.54
C GLN A 264 -11.15 0.12 15.79
N ALA A 265 -10.57 -1.08 15.83
CA ALA A 265 -11.16 -2.27 15.24
C ALA A 265 -12.49 -2.64 15.90
N ARG A 266 -12.59 -2.54 17.22
CA ARG A 266 -13.82 -2.72 17.99
C ARG A 266 -14.86 -1.68 17.60
N ALA A 267 -14.47 -0.40 17.57
CA ALA A 267 -15.35 0.69 17.15
C ALA A 267 -15.84 0.51 15.70
N ASN A 268 -15.02 -0.04 14.80
CA ASN A 268 -15.41 -0.33 13.43
C ASN A 268 -16.44 -1.46 13.33
N VAL A 269 -16.41 -2.46 14.21
CA VAL A 269 -17.45 -3.50 14.29
C VAL A 269 -18.79 -2.84 14.73
N GLU A 270 -18.77 -2.03 15.78
CA GLU A 270 -19.94 -1.30 16.29
C GLU A 270 -20.52 -0.32 15.26
N LEU A 271 -19.67 0.42 14.55
CA LEU A 271 -20.03 1.40 13.51
C LEU A 271 -20.89 0.77 12.39
N ASN A 272 -20.73 -0.55 12.16
CA ASN A 272 -21.46 -1.32 11.16
C ASN A 272 -22.69 -2.05 11.75
N GLY A 273 -23.00 -1.86 13.04
CA GLY A 273 -24.06 -2.59 13.71
C GLY A 273 -23.87 -4.11 13.67
N LEU A 274 -22.60 -4.54 13.73
CA LEU A 274 -22.21 -5.96 13.80
C LEU A 274 -22.15 -6.38 15.26
N ASP A 275 -22.39 -7.66 15.53
CA ASP A 275 -22.41 -8.20 16.89
C ASP A 275 -20.97 -8.36 17.44
N LEU A 276 -20.60 -7.55 18.42
CA LEU A 276 -19.29 -7.63 19.10
C LEU A 276 -19.06 -8.98 19.80
N SER A 277 -20.10 -9.73 20.16
CA SER A 277 -19.94 -11.04 20.75
C SER A 277 -19.35 -12.06 19.76
N GLN A 278 -19.41 -11.75 18.46
CA GLN A 278 -18.81 -12.55 17.37
C GLN A 278 -17.34 -12.13 17.07
N ALA A 279 -16.76 -11.21 17.87
CA ALA A 279 -15.38 -10.75 17.67
C ALA A 279 -14.59 -10.78 18.98
N THR A 280 -13.39 -11.33 18.93
CA THR A 280 -12.39 -11.25 20.00
C THR A 280 -11.16 -10.49 19.49
N PHE A 281 -10.68 -9.55 20.28
CA PHE A 281 -9.50 -8.73 19.95
C PHE A 281 -8.40 -9.02 20.95
N LEU A 282 -7.23 -9.45 20.46
CA LEU A 282 -6.07 -9.83 21.27
C LEU A 282 -4.91 -8.88 21.02
N ASP A 283 -4.52 -8.12 22.03
CA ASP A 283 -3.29 -7.34 22.06
C ASP A 283 -2.11 -8.28 22.34
N ALA A 284 -1.49 -8.77 21.26
CA ALA A 284 -0.46 -9.79 21.36
C ALA A 284 0.43 -9.84 20.09
N ASP A 285 1.63 -10.42 20.24
CA ASP A 285 2.46 -10.82 19.11
C ASP A 285 1.81 -11.97 18.33
N VAL A 286 1.66 -11.77 17.02
CA VAL A 286 0.99 -12.75 16.15
C VAL A 286 1.73 -14.08 16.12
N ASN A 287 3.07 -14.06 16.03
CA ASN A 287 3.85 -15.30 15.92
C ASN A 287 3.75 -16.14 17.20
N ALA A 288 3.81 -15.47 18.36
CA ALA A 288 3.61 -16.11 19.66
C ALA A 288 2.19 -16.67 19.79
N SER A 289 1.17 -15.92 19.38
CA SER A 289 -0.23 -16.35 19.41
C SER A 289 -0.50 -17.56 18.53
N LEU A 290 0.04 -17.60 17.32
CA LEU A 290 -0.10 -18.75 16.42
C LEU A 290 0.49 -20.03 17.03
N ARG A 291 1.64 -19.94 17.71
CA ARG A 291 2.25 -21.08 18.43
C ARG A 291 1.37 -21.52 19.60
N GLN A 292 0.93 -20.56 20.41
CA GLN A 292 0.04 -20.85 21.54
C GLN A 292 -1.27 -21.53 21.11
N PHE A 293 -1.86 -21.10 19.98
CA PHE A 293 -3.06 -21.74 19.45
C PHE A 293 -2.80 -23.18 19.00
N LEU A 294 -1.64 -23.47 18.41
CA LEU A 294 -1.25 -24.84 18.10
C LEU A 294 -1.10 -25.71 19.36
N ASP A 295 -0.43 -25.18 20.38
CA ASP A 295 -0.23 -25.89 21.64
C ASP A 295 -1.57 -26.16 22.37
N GLN A 296 -2.56 -25.28 22.18
CA GLN A 296 -3.92 -25.42 22.69
C GLN A 296 -4.82 -26.33 21.82
N GLY A 297 -4.32 -26.84 20.69
CA GLY A 297 -5.10 -27.64 19.76
C GLY A 297 -6.24 -26.87 19.08
N ARG A 298 -6.13 -25.53 18.99
CA ARG A 298 -7.13 -24.71 18.27
C ARG A 298 -6.98 -24.89 16.77
N SER A 299 -8.11 -24.72 16.06
CA SER A 299 -8.15 -24.73 14.60
C SER A 299 -9.12 -23.68 14.05
N PHE A 300 -8.97 -23.33 12.78
CA PHE A 300 -9.74 -22.27 12.12
C PHE A 300 -10.18 -22.70 10.72
N ASP A 301 -11.35 -22.21 10.31
CA ASP A 301 -11.91 -22.48 8.98
C ASP A 301 -11.37 -21.47 7.95
N ALA A 302 -11.03 -20.26 8.42
CA ALA A 302 -10.41 -19.23 7.59
C ALA A 302 -9.35 -18.45 8.38
N ILE A 303 -8.24 -18.11 7.71
CA ILE A 303 -7.15 -17.32 8.30
C ILE A 303 -6.75 -16.22 7.33
N VAL A 304 -6.57 -15.00 7.83
CA VAL A 304 -5.94 -13.89 7.12
C VAL A 304 -4.57 -13.62 7.75
N LEU A 305 -3.52 -13.59 6.91
CA LEU A 305 -2.17 -13.15 7.27
C LEU A 305 -1.80 -11.94 6.41
N ASP A 306 -1.89 -10.74 6.97
CA ASP A 306 -1.46 -9.48 6.32
C ASP A 306 -0.33 -8.80 7.12
N PRO A 307 0.86 -9.40 7.17
CA PRO A 307 1.95 -8.94 8.01
C PRO A 307 2.56 -7.63 7.51
N PRO A 308 3.22 -6.87 8.40
CA PRO A 308 3.98 -5.70 8.02
C PRO A 308 5.15 -6.05 7.09
N LYS A 309 5.77 -5.03 6.51
CA LYS A 309 6.90 -5.18 5.59
C LYS A 309 8.13 -5.77 6.28
N PHE A 310 8.42 -7.06 6.04
CA PHE A 310 9.62 -7.73 6.58
C PHE A 310 10.90 -7.48 5.78
N ALA A 311 10.78 -7.19 4.46
CA ALA A 311 11.92 -6.89 3.58
C ALA A 311 11.70 -5.59 2.81
N PRO A 312 12.20 -4.44 3.30
CA PRO A 312 12.15 -3.19 2.55
C PRO A 312 12.94 -3.25 1.23
N THR A 313 14.03 -4.01 1.20
CA THR A 313 14.91 -4.17 0.02
C THR A 313 15.29 -5.63 -0.21
N VAL A 314 15.79 -5.94 -1.41
CA VAL A 314 16.26 -7.28 -1.78
C VAL A 314 17.35 -7.82 -0.83
N ALA A 315 18.19 -6.95 -0.26
CA ALA A 315 19.20 -7.36 0.72
C ALA A 315 18.61 -8.02 1.98
N HIS A 316 17.34 -7.76 2.30
CA HIS A 316 16.63 -8.35 3.45
C HIS A 316 15.79 -9.57 3.06
N ALA A 317 15.77 -9.96 1.78
CA ALA A 317 14.84 -10.97 1.26
C ALA A 317 14.99 -12.34 1.95
N GLU A 318 16.23 -12.78 2.22
CA GLU A 318 16.47 -14.08 2.86
C GLU A 318 15.87 -14.15 4.28
N ARG A 319 16.16 -13.16 5.12
CA ARG A 319 15.62 -13.09 6.48
C ARG A 319 14.10 -12.98 6.47
N ALA A 320 13.55 -12.16 5.59
CA ALA A 320 12.11 -12.00 5.44
C ALA A 320 11.44 -13.28 4.94
N SER A 321 12.06 -14.00 4.01
CA SER A 321 11.55 -15.28 3.51
C SER A 321 11.37 -16.29 4.64
N ARG A 322 12.31 -16.34 5.59
CA ARG A 322 12.19 -17.21 6.78
C ARG A 322 11.00 -16.79 7.66
N ALA A 323 10.81 -15.49 7.89
CA ALA A 323 9.70 -14.99 8.69
C ALA A 323 8.34 -15.27 8.02
N TYR A 324 8.22 -14.97 6.71
CA TYR A 324 7.01 -15.32 5.95
C TYR A 324 6.75 -16.82 5.94
N LYS A 325 7.79 -17.65 5.76
CA LYS A 325 7.66 -19.12 5.77
C LYS A 325 7.13 -19.62 7.11
N ASP A 326 7.65 -19.10 8.22
CA ASP A 326 7.28 -19.53 9.56
C ASP A 326 5.81 -19.21 9.89
N ILE A 327 5.36 -17.95 9.67
CA ILE A 327 3.95 -17.60 9.93
C ILE A 327 2.97 -18.36 9.04
N ASN A 328 3.31 -18.57 7.75
CA ASN A 328 2.48 -19.35 6.84
C ASN A 328 2.43 -20.82 7.23
N ARG A 329 3.55 -21.41 7.68
CA ARG A 329 3.61 -22.78 8.19
C ARG A 329 2.71 -22.96 9.42
N LEU A 330 2.75 -22.02 10.36
CA LEU A 330 1.90 -22.04 11.56
C LEU A 330 0.42 -21.92 11.17
N ALA A 331 0.07 -20.97 10.29
CA ALA A 331 -1.30 -20.79 9.83
C ALA A 331 -1.84 -22.03 9.11
N LEU A 332 -1.06 -22.65 8.21
CA LEU A 332 -1.48 -23.87 7.51
C LEU A 332 -1.70 -25.06 8.47
N LYS A 333 -0.93 -25.14 9.56
CA LYS A 333 -1.18 -26.14 10.62
C LYS A 333 -2.49 -25.89 11.38
N LEU A 334 -2.80 -24.61 11.64
CA LEU A 334 -4.03 -24.20 12.34
C LEU A 334 -5.28 -24.29 11.46
N LEU A 335 -5.12 -24.34 10.14
CA LEU A 335 -6.24 -24.38 9.21
C LEU A 335 -6.86 -25.78 9.16
N GLU A 336 -8.18 -25.86 9.23
CA GLU A 336 -8.94 -27.12 9.05
C GLU A 336 -8.85 -27.64 7.61
N PRO A 337 -9.03 -28.92 7.35
CA PRO A 337 -9.25 -29.43 6.00
C PRO A 337 -10.42 -28.72 5.33
N GLY A 338 -10.26 -28.28 4.08
CA GLY A 338 -11.24 -27.45 3.36
C GLY A 338 -11.21 -25.97 3.76
N GLY A 339 -10.43 -25.59 4.78
CA GLY A 339 -10.28 -24.21 5.22
C GLY A 339 -9.47 -23.36 4.25
N VAL A 340 -9.56 -22.03 4.39
CA VAL A 340 -8.99 -21.07 3.44
C VAL A 340 -8.03 -20.10 4.13
N LEU A 341 -6.83 -19.98 3.59
CA LEU A 341 -5.80 -19.02 4.01
C LEU A 341 -5.70 -17.88 2.99
N PHE A 342 -5.94 -16.65 3.42
CA PHE A 342 -5.58 -15.43 2.70
C PHE A 342 -4.23 -14.93 3.24
N THR A 343 -3.18 -14.98 2.44
CA THR A 343 -1.84 -14.59 2.89
C THR A 343 -1.21 -13.57 1.97
N TYR A 344 -0.56 -12.55 2.55
CA TYR A 344 -0.05 -11.39 1.84
C TYR A 344 1.41 -11.11 2.14
N SER A 345 2.06 -10.40 1.22
CA SER A 345 3.35 -9.76 1.40
C SER A 345 3.34 -8.39 0.73
N CYS A 346 3.60 -7.33 1.50
CA CYS A 346 3.83 -5.97 1.00
C CYS A 346 5.33 -5.61 0.86
N SER A 347 6.22 -6.60 0.94
CA SER A 347 7.67 -6.41 0.87
C SER A 347 8.15 -6.27 -0.57
N GLY A 348 8.74 -5.11 -0.92
CA GLY A 348 9.32 -4.88 -2.26
C GLY A 348 10.50 -5.80 -2.59
N GLY A 349 11.22 -6.31 -1.57
CA GLY A 349 12.30 -7.28 -1.74
C GLY A 349 11.84 -8.72 -1.99
N ILE A 350 10.52 -9.01 -1.95
CA ILE A 350 9.94 -10.32 -2.20
C ILE A 350 9.10 -10.23 -3.47
N SER A 351 9.52 -10.92 -4.53
CA SER A 351 8.74 -11.01 -5.77
C SER A 351 7.53 -11.96 -5.62
N ALA A 352 6.56 -11.89 -6.53
CA ALA A 352 5.40 -12.78 -6.54
C ALA A 352 5.79 -14.26 -6.66
N ASP A 353 6.81 -14.57 -7.49
CA ASP A 353 7.37 -15.93 -7.64
C ASP A 353 8.03 -16.41 -6.33
N LEU A 354 8.84 -15.55 -5.71
CA LEU A 354 9.48 -15.88 -4.42
C LEU A 354 8.43 -16.09 -3.31
N PHE A 355 7.41 -15.23 -3.25
CA PHE A 355 6.33 -15.38 -2.26
C PHE A 355 5.59 -16.72 -2.42
N HIS A 356 5.27 -17.10 -3.66
CA HIS A 356 4.68 -18.41 -3.94
C HIS A 356 5.59 -19.56 -3.44
N LYS A 357 6.89 -19.52 -3.75
CA LYS A 357 7.86 -20.53 -3.28
C LYS A 357 7.96 -20.60 -1.75
N ILE A 358 7.87 -19.45 -1.07
CA ILE A 358 7.87 -19.38 0.39
C ILE A 358 6.63 -20.09 0.95
N VAL A 359 5.44 -19.82 0.41
CA VAL A 359 4.17 -20.42 0.86
C VAL A 359 4.15 -21.93 0.55
N ALA A 360 4.63 -22.34 -0.63
CA ALA A 360 4.78 -23.76 -0.98
C ALA A 360 5.72 -24.49 -0.01
N GLY A 361 6.88 -23.89 0.31
CA GLY A 361 7.80 -24.43 1.31
C GLY A 361 7.20 -24.48 2.73
N ALA A 362 6.34 -23.52 3.08
CA ALA A 362 5.59 -23.54 4.35
C ALA A 362 4.59 -24.69 4.39
N GLY A 363 3.89 -24.99 3.30
CA GLY A 363 3.00 -26.15 3.17
C GLY A 363 3.74 -27.46 3.35
N SER A 364 4.87 -27.63 2.68
CA SER A 364 5.73 -28.80 2.83
C SER A 364 6.19 -29.02 4.29
N ASP A 365 6.67 -27.95 4.95
CA ASP A 365 7.12 -28.04 6.36
C ASP A 365 5.96 -28.23 7.35
N ALA A 366 4.74 -27.85 6.96
CA ALA A 366 3.53 -28.08 7.74
C ALA A 366 2.97 -29.52 7.56
N GLY A 367 3.41 -30.25 6.52
CA GLY A 367 2.80 -31.51 6.10
C GLY A 367 1.38 -31.30 5.52
N VAL A 368 1.14 -30.16 4.91
CA VAL A 368 -0.16 -29.73 4.39
C VAL A 368 -0.09 -29.59 2.87
N ASP A 369 -1.04 -30.23 2.18
CA ASP A 369 -1.30 -30.03 0.75
C ASP A 369 -2.50 -29.09 0.55
N GLY A 370 -2.52 -28.38 -0.58
CA GLY A 370 -3.59 -27.43 -0.88
C GLY A 370 -3.53 -26.85 -2.29
N PHE A 371 -4.56 -26.10 -2.61
CA PHE A 371 -4.68 -25.40 -3.89
C PHE A 371 -4.48 -23.90 -3.69
N ILE A 372 -3.71 -23.26 -4.57
CA ILE A 372 -3.76 -21.80 -4.73
C ILE A 372 -4.91 -21.53 -5.69
N THR A 373 -6.02 -21.05 -5.15
CA THR A 373 -7.23 -20.78 -5.93
C THR A 373 -7.22 -19.41 -6.60
N GLU A 374 -6.56 -18.42 -5.97
CA GLU A 374 -6.50 -17.06 -6.47
C GLU A 374 -5.15 -16.40 -6.17
N ARG A 375 -4.75 -15.45 -7.04
CA ARG A 375 -3.66 -14.51 -6.82
C ARG A 375 -4.25 -13.13 -6.64
N MET A 376 -3.81 -12.44 -5.60
CA MET A 376 -4.28 -11.11 -5.21
C MET A 376 -3.17 -10.08 -5.36
N GLY A 377 -3.54 -8.84 -5.55
CA GLY A 377 -2.63 -7.70 -5.64
C GLY A 377 -3.26 -6.44 -5.04
N GLY A 378 -2.65 -5.30 -5.28
CA GLY A 378 -3.23 -4.01 -4.91
C GLY A 378 -4.51 -3.72 -5.70
N ALA A 379 -5.45 -3.01 -5.06
CA ALA A 379 -6.68 -2.55 -5.72
C ALA A 379 -6.36 -1.69 -6.97
N PRO A 380 -7.27 -1.59 -7.97
CA PRO A 380 -7.01 -0.96 -9.27
C PRO A 380 -6.52 0.49 -9.21
N ASP A 381 -6.85 1.23 -8.16
CA ASP A 381 -6.37 2.58 -7.92
C ASP A 381 -4.90 2.66 -7.45
N HIS A 382 -4.25 1.51 -7.27
CA HIS A 382 -2.82 1.36 -7.03
C HIS A 382 -2.13 0.76 -8.28
N PRO A 383 -2.21 1.43 -9.44
CA PRO A 383 -1.73 0.87 -10.68
C PRO A 383 -0.21 0.72 -10.69
N MET A 384 0.27 -0.21 -11.48
CA MET A 384 1.67 -0.36 -11.81
C MET A 384 1.87 0.01 -13.28
N THR A 385 2.86 0.85 -13.59
CA THR A 385 3.21 1.11 -14.99
C THR A 385 4.09 -0.03 -15.55
N ILE A 386 3.91 -0.34 -16.83
CA ILE A 386 4.64 -1.41 -17.55
C ILE A 386 6.16 -1.24 -17.43
N ALA A 387 6.65 0.00 -17.38
CA ALA A 387 8.07 0.33 -17.34
C ALA A 387 8.67 0.37 -15.91
N PHE A 388 7.84 0.13 -14.87
CA PHE A 388 8.26 0.24 -13.47
C PHE A 388 7.75 -0.94 -12.65
N PRO A 389 8.41 -2.12 -12.75
CA PRO A 389 8.00 -3.33 -12.06
C PRO A 389 8.10 -3.24 -10.53
N GLU A 390 8.90 -2.31 -9.99
CA GLU A 390 8.99 -2.03 -8.55
C GLU A 390 7.68 -1.50 -7.96
N GLY A 391 6.72 -1.11 -8.80
CA GLY A 391 5.36 -0.77 -8.40
C GLY A 391 4.55 -1.97 -7.89
N GLU A 392 4.94 -3.22 -8.22
CA GLU A 392 4.32 -4.43 -7.68
C GLU A 392 4.81 -4.71 -6.25
N TYR A 393 4.19 -4.06 -5.28
CA TYR A 393 4.61 -4.23 -3.89
C TYR A 393 3.69 -5.15 -3.08
N LEU A 394 2.37 -5.23 -3.38
CA LEU A 394 1.42 -6.09 -2.70
C LEU A 394 1.20 -7.38 -3.50
N LYS A 395 1.45 -8.52 -2.88
CA LYS A 395 1.21 -9.86 -3.41
C LYS A 395 0.38 -10.64 -2.41
N GLY A 396 -0.65 -11.32 -2.90
CA GLY A 396 -1.50 -12.17 -2.09
C GLY A 396 -1.79 -13.51 -2.74
N LEU A 397 -2.03 -14.52 -1.94
CA LEU A 397 -2.45 -15.84 -2.34
C LEU A 397 -3.67 -16.26 -1.52
N VAL A 398 -4.66 -16.83 -2.18
CA VAL A 398 -5.75 -17.56 -1.53
C VAL A 398 -5.44 -19.06 -1.65
N VAL A 399 -5.23 -19.70 -0.52
CA VAL A 399 -4.85 -21.12 -0.43
C VAL A 399 -5.98 -21.89 0.25
N MET A 400 -6.49 -22.91 -0.40
CA MET A 400 -7.46 -23.86 0.18
C MET A 400 -6.72 -25.14 0.59
N LYS A 401 -6.80 -25.52 1.85
CA LYS A 401 -6.22 -26.76 2.39
C LYS A 401 -7.03 -27.96 1.94
N ARG A 402 -6.36 -29.02 1.51
CA ARG A 402 -6.96 -30.34 1.26
C ARG A 402 -7.29 -31.08 2.53
#